data_de2541801432557da4842d694d5fb5b8
#
_entry.id   de2541801432557da4842d694d5fb5b8
#
_cell.length_a   1.000
_cell.length_b   1.000
_cell.length_c   1.000
_cell.angle_alpha   90.00
_cell.angle_beta   90.00
_cell.angle_gamma   90.00
#
_symmetry.space_group_name_H-M   'P 1'
#
loop_
_entity.id
_entity.type
_entity.pdbx_description
1 polymer ?
#
loop_
_entity_poly.entity_id
_entity_poly.type
_entity_poly.pdbx_seq_one_letter_code
_entity_poly.pdbx_strand_id
1 'polypeptide(L)'
;MRFRKNTLVWAVILSMAGSVLLPASCVKAYAAQNMTEPANNLNTESDIYLASSPVVMDVTYGYDGAAKSGRYVPVQISLANQEQKAFEGTLRIQAMESDYEIYDYDYPLTLSAGENLEKTLDIPAGRGEILYVKLFDGNGTELVRKRLRINVSREVAELYVGILSDSPDSLNYLNGVGVNYSSVRTKTFNLTADTMPDKAVGMDLLDVLLITDYDTRKLSDSQTDAVWEWVRGGGTLLIGTGGRANDTLAAFREEIVETAFPAPDVRSVDMGVEYATDGPGDSFINLTCADISLKGGTEVLANDEFPVLTSTPKGKGLVGVAAYDFVDISDFCETQRSYVDKLLTALLGEDKLNNLSSYLYYGNSSKYWSVQSILNT
;
A
#
# COMPACT_ATOMS: atom_id res chain seq x y z
N MET A 1 16.50 -39.48 -8.80
CA MET A 1 15.22 -39.84 -8.22
C MET A 1 14.21 -38.76 -8.69
N ARG A 2 13.35 -39.10 -9.66
CA ARG A 2 12.40 -38.16 -10.28
C ARG A 2 11.14 -38.12 -9.42
N PHE A 3 10.92 -37.03 -8.72
CA PHE A 3 9.64 -36.77 -8.07
C PHE A 3 8.64 -36.20 -9.11
N ARG A 4 7.62 -36.99 -9.41
CA ARG A 4 6.40 -36.49 -10.04
C ARG A 4 5.62 -35.80 -8.95
N LYS A 5 5.54 -34.47 -9.01
CA LYS A 5 4.66 -33.68 -8.14
C LYS A 5 3.24 -33.68 -8.73
N ASN A 6 2.41 -34.60 -8.30
CA ASN A 6 0.99 -34.37 -8.24
C ASN A 6 0.75 -33.82 -6.84
N THR A 7 0.84 -32.53 -6.66
CA THR A 7 0.60 -31.92 -5.36
C THR A 7 -0.77 -31.27 -5.36
N LEU A 8 -1.74 -32.00 -4.78
CA LEU A 8 -2.94 -31.37 -4.26
C LEU A 8 -2.49 -30.65 -2.99
N VAL A 9 -2.25 -29.35 -3.05
CA VAL A 9 -1.89 -28.59 -1.87
C VAL A 9 -3.18 -28.15 -1.20
N TRP A 10 -3.54 -28.81 -0.10
CA TRP A 10 -4.52 -28.29 0.85
C TRP A 10 -3.81 -27.27 1.72
N ALA A 11 -3.99 -25.97 1.45
CA ALA A 11 -3.61 -24.93 2.39
C ALA A 11 -4.58 -24.99 3.57
N VAL A 12 -4.20 -25.66 4.62
CA VAL A 12 -4.85 -25.54 5.92
C VAL A 12 -4.30 -24.27 6.55
N ILE A 13 -5.08 -23.21 6.56
CA ILE A 13 -4.79 -22.01 7.33
C ILE A 13 -4.95 -22.38 8.80
N LEU A 14 -3.83 -22.57 9.50
CA LEU A 14 -3.83 -22.64 10.95
C LEU A 14 -4.00 -21.22 11.49
N SER A 15 -5.23 -20.89 11.90
CA SER A 15 -5.52 -19.68 12.65
C SER A 15 -4.90 -19.80 14.04
N MET A 16 -3.90 -19.01 14.36
CA MET A 16 -3.59 -18.72 15.76
C MET A 16 -4.55 -17.62 16.26
N ALA A 17 -5.38 -18.05 17.17
CA ALA A 17 -6.17 -17.34 18.14
C ALA A 17 -6.43 -15.84 17.94
N GLY A 18 -7.55 -15.55 17.32
CA GLY A 18 -8.24 -14.28 17.32
C GLY A 18 -9.45 -14.47 16.40
N SER A 19 -10.62 -14.70 16.99
CA SER A 19 -11.83 -15.07 16.30
C SER A 19 -12.30 -14.00 15.31
N VAL A 20 -11.84 -14.10 14.07
CA VAL A 20 -12.52 -13.51 12.91
C VAL A 20 -12.85 -14.68 11.99
N LEU A 21 -14.13 -15.00 11.90
CA LEU A 21 -14.66 -15.94 10.93
C LEU A 21 -14.50 -15.32 9.53
N LEU A 22 -13.33 -15.53 8.92
CA LEU A 22 -13.20 -15.36 7.49
C LEU A 22 -13.99 -16.50 6.82
N PRO A 23 -14.84 -16.24 5.83
CA PRO A 23 -15.43 -17.31 5.05
C PRO A 23 -14.30 -18.12 4.43
N ALA A 24 -14.32 -19.42 4.60
CA ALA A 24 -13.32 -20.35 4.09
C ALA A 24 -13.24 -20.21 2.56
N SER A 25 -12.28 -19.41 2.09
CA SER A 25 -11.91 -19.37 0.68
C SER A 25 -11.11 -20.63 0.39
N CYS A 26 -11.69 -21.57 -0.34
CA CYS A 26 -10.97 -22.77 -0.79
C CYS A 26 -9.96 -22.34 -1.85
N VAL A 27 -8.69 -22.30 -1.50
CA VAL A 27 -7.60 -22.19 -2.48
C VAL A 27 -7.35 -23.59 -3.07
N LYS A 28 -7.54 -23.72 -4.38
CA LYS A 28 -7.21 -24.95 -5.12
C LYS A 28 -6.11 -24.62 -6.11
N ALA A 29 -4.98 -25.32 -5.99
CA ALA A 29 -3.93 -25.26 -7.01
C ALA A 29 -4.16 -26.36 -8.05
N TYR A 30 -4.24 -25.98 -9.31
CA TYR A 30 -4.36 -26.90 -10.43
C TYR A 30 -3.11 -26.85 -11.31
N ALA A 31 -2.64 -28.00 -11.77
CA ALA A 31 -1.66 -28.05 -12.84
C ALA A 31 -2.36 -27.71 -14.17
N ALA A 32 -1.91 -26.64 -14.84
CA ALA A 32 -2.50 -26.23 -16.11
C ALA A 32 -2.32 -27.29 -17.18
N GLN A 33 -3.40 -27.66 -17.85
CA GLN A 33 -3.34 -28.35 -19.15
C GLN A 33 -3.11 -27.27 -20.23
N ASN A 34 -2.14 -27.52 -21.09
CA ASN A 34 -1.66 -26.70 -22.19
C ASN A 34 -2.69 -25.74 -22.77
N MET A 35 -2.60 -24.45 -22.40
CA MET A 35 -3.25 -23.37 -23.11
C MET A 35 -2.19 -22.70 -24.01
N THR A 36 -2.16 -23.09 -25.27
CA THR A 36 -1.45 -22.33 -26.31
C THR A 36 -2.34 -21.16 -26.73
N GLU A 37 -2.15 -20.00 -26.09
CA GLU A 37 -2.66 -18.74 -26.66
C GLU A 37 -1.69 -18.24 -27.74
N PRO A 38 -2.19 -17.73 -28.88
CA PRO A 38 -1.33 -17.14 -29.90
C PRO A 38 -0.67 -15.86 -29.35
N ALA A 39 0.64 -15.81 -29.42
CA ALA A 39 1.45 -14.66 -29.09
C ALA A 39 1.20 -13.53 -30.08
N ASN A 40 0.22 -12.65 -29.83
CA ASN A 40 0.11 -11.39 -30.54
C ASN A 40 -0.53 -10.29 -29.68
N ASN A 41 0.20 -9.17 -29.60
CA ASN A 41 -0.14 -7.86 -29.06
C ASN A 41 -0.18 -7.68 -27.53
N LEU A 42 0.98 -7.27 -27.01
CA LEU A 42 1.36 -7.09 -25.59
C LEU A 42 0.84 -5.82 -24.92
N ASN A 43 -0.09 -5.02 -25.49
CA ASN A 43 -0.41 -3.70 -24.96
C ASN A 43 -1.88 -3.30 -24.96
N THR A 44 -2.82 -4.24 -24.88
CA THR A 44 -4.24 -3.88 -24.69
C THR A 44 -4.82 -4.68 -23.54
N GLU A 45 -5.34 -3.99 -22.53
CA GLU A 45 -6.37 -4.50 -21.64
C GLU A 45 -7.57 -4.90 -22.51
N SER A 46 -7.65 -6.15 -22.92
CA SER A 46 -8.77 -6.63 -23.69
C SER A 46 -9.73 -7.36 -22.77
N ASP A 47 -10.88 -6.73 -22.52
CA ASP A 47 -12.03 -7.41 -21.95
C ASP A 47 -12.48 -8.48 -22.93
N ILE A 48 -12.35 -9.73 -22.55
CA ILE A 48 -12.85 -10.84 -23.35
C ILE A 48 -14.19 -11.25 -22.78
N TYR A 49 -15.26 -10.84 -23.44
CA TYR A 49 -16.60 -11.38 -23.21
C TYR A 49 -16.77 -12.64 -24.03
N LEU A 50 -16.82 -13.80 -23.34
CA LEU A 50 -16.91 -15.11 -24.00
C LEU A 50 -18.35 -15.52 -24.32
N ALA A 51 -19.33 -14.88 -23.67
CA ALA A 51 -20.76 -15.04 -23.88
C ALA A 51 -21.48 -13.72 -23.59
N SER A 52 -22.80 -13.64 -23.89
CA SER A 52 -23.61 -12.52 -23.42
C SER A 52 -23.71 -12.57 -21.91
N SER A 53 -22.88 -11.79 -21.21
CA SER A 53 -22.88 -11.72 -19.76
C SER A 53 -23.99 -10.80 -19.27
N PRO A 54 -24.82 -11.25 -18.29
CA PRO A 54 -25.78 -10.37 -17.64
C PRO A 54 -25.12 -9.38 -16.69
N VAL A 55 -23.85 -9.61 -16.35
CA VAL A 55 -23.07 -8.80 -15.40
C VAL A 55 -21.96 -8.09 -16.16
N VAL A 56 -21.90 -6.77 -16.02
CA VAL A 56 -20.75 -5.95 -16.42
C VAL A 56 -19.76 -5.97 -15.27
N MET A 57 -18.48 -6.20 -15.58
CA MET A 57 -17.41 -6.25 -14.61
C MET A 57 -16.33 -5.23 -15.01
N ASP A 58 -15.95 -4.36 -14.07
CA ASP A 58 -14.76 -3.53 -14.19
C ASP A 58 -13.77 -3.87 -13.09
N VAL A 59 -12.45 -3.75 -13.39
CA VAL A 59 -11.40 -4.19 -12.47
C VAL A 59 -10.22 -3.24 -12.54
N THR A 60 -9.80 -2.79 -11.37
CA THR A 60 -8.52 -2.08 -11.18
C THR A 60 -7.68 -2.81 -10.14
N TYR A 61 -6.40 -2.48 -10.02
CA TYR A 61 -5.52 -3.13 -9.04
C TYR A 61 -4.50 -2.16 -8.46
N GLY A 62 -4.00 -2.52 -7.29
CA GLY A 62 -2.95 -1.78 -6.59
C GLY A 62 -3.39 -0.37 -6.24
N TYR A 63 -2.41 0.50 -6.09
CA TYR A 63 -2.62 1.93 -5.99
C TYR A 63 -2.28 2.54 -7.36
N ASP A 64 -3.26 3.16 -8.03
CA ASP A 64 -3.12 3.74 -9.38
C ASP A 64 -2.46 2.80 -10.40
N GLY A 65 -2.81 1.52 -10.36
CA GLY A 65 -2.24 0.48 -11.22
C GLY A 65 -0.79 0.11 -10.92
N ALA A 66 -0.27 0.50 -9.77
CA ALA A 66 1.06 0.12 -9.31
C ALA A 66 0.99 -1.02 -8.30
N ALA A 67 1.97 -1.92 -8.34
CA ALA A 67 2.11 -3.03 -7.41
C ALA A 67 3.58 -3.42 -7.22
N LYS A 68 3.83 -4.24 -6.21
CA LYS A 68 5.14 -4.84 -5.94
C LYS A 68 5.03 -6.35 -5.96
N SER A 69 6.01 -7.02 -6.56
CA SER A 69 6.12 -8.48 -6.45
C SER A 69 6.37 -8.88 -4.99
N GLY A 70 5.79 -10.00 -4.58
CA GLY A 70 5.98 -10.51 -3.23
C GLY A 70 5.15 -9.81 -2.16
N ARG A 71 4.14 -9.05 -2.57
CA ARG A 71 3.21 -8.33 -1.70
C ARG A 71 1.76 -8.68 -2.03
N TYR A 72 0.87 -8.43 -1.09
CA TYR A 72 -0.56 -8.43 -1.38
C TYR A 72 -0.92 -7.20 -2.22
N VAL A 73 -1.70 -7.44 -3.27
CA VAL A 73 -2.19 -6.40 -4.19
C VAL A 73 -3.69 -6.29 -4.03
N PRO A 74 -4.22 -5.14 -3.64
CA PRO A 74 -5.66 -4.92 -3.65
C PRO A 74 -6.17 -4.92 -5.09
N VAL A 75 -7.19 -5.75 -5.36
CA VAL A 75 -7.91 -5.81 -6.63
C VAL A 75 -9.31 -5.28 -6.38
N GLN A 76 -9.62 -4.12 -6.95
CA GLN A 76 -10.93 -3.49 -6.86
C GLN A 76 -11.79 -3.97 -8.02
N ILE A 77 -12.95 -4.50 -7.72
CA ILE A 77 -13.87 -5.11 -8.69
C ILE A 77 -15.23 -4.45 -8.56
N SER A 78 -15.68 -3.85 -9.65
CA SER A 78 -17.02 -3.29 -9.79
C SER A 78 -17.87 -4.25 -10.62
N LEU A 79 -19.00 -4.65 -10.10
CA LEU A 79 -19.92 -5.59 -10.74
C LEU A 79 -21.31 -4.94 -10.83
N ALA A 80 -21.92 -4.97 -12.03
CA ALA A 80 -23.26 -4.46 -12.23
C ALA A 80 -24.13 -5.53 -12.92
N ASN A 81 -25.14 -6.05 -12.22
CA ASN A 81 -26.13 -6.92 -12.82
C ASN A 81 -27.14 -6.10 -13.60
N GLN A 82 -27.13 -6.24 -14.92
CA GLN A 82 -28.01 -5.48 -15.82
C GLN A 82 -29.36 -6.14 -16.06
N GLU A 83 -29.58 -7.36 -15.57
CA GLU A 83 -30.82 -8.07 -15.74
C GLU A 83 -31.80 -7.86 -14.59
N GLN A 84 -33.09 -8.14 -14.88
CA GLN A 84 -34.19 -8.13 -13.91
C GLN A 84 -34.31 -9.46 -13.13
N LYS A 85 -33.21 -10.25 -13.11
CA LYS A 85 -33.08 -11.51 -12.39
C LYS A 85 -31.84 -11.48 -11.53
N ALA A 86 -31.89 -12.19 -10.40
CA ALA A 86 -30.71 -12.42 -9.60
C ALA A 86 -29.70 -13.25 -10.41
N PHE A 87 -28.43 -12.87 -10.29
CA PHE A 87 -27.30 -13.61 -10.82
C PHE A 87 -26.64 -14.41 -9.69
N GLU A 88 -26.40 -15.68 -9.95
CA GLU A 88 -25.60 -16.55 -9.07
C GLU A 88 -24.42 -17.11 -9.86
N GLY A 89 -23.23 -17.05 -9.25
CA GLY A 89 -22.03 -17.47 -9.93
C GLY A 89 -20.79 -17.47 -9.04
N THR A 90 -19.64 -17.47 -9.68
CA THR A 90 -18.34 -17.43 -9.00
C THR A 90 -17.44 -16.38 -9.64
N LEU A 91 -16.92 -15.51 -8.81
CA LEU A 91 -15.82 -14.63 -9.16
C LEU A 91 -14.52 -15.36 -8.84
N ARG A 92 -13.65 -15.54 -9.85
CA ARG A 92 -12.34 -16.16 -9.69
C ARG A 92 -11.25 -15.16 -9.99
N ILE A 93 -10.30 -15.02 -9.07
CA ILE A 93 -9.05 -14.34 -9.33
C ILE A 93 -7.98 -15.42 -9.50
N GLN A 94 -7.28 -15.37 -10.62
CA GLN A 94 -6.24 -16.31 -10.95
C GLN A 94 -4.89 -15.60 -11.01
N ALA A 95 -4.00 -15.92 -10.06
CA ALA A 95 -2.65 -15.38 -10.02
C ALA A 95 -1.68 -16.36 -10.67
N MET A 96 -0.97 -15.90 -11.71
CA MET A 96 0.02 -16.72 -12.40
C MET A 96 1.40 -16.50 -11.77
N GLU A 97 1.97 -17.54 -11.20
CA GLU A 97 3.36 -17.56 -10.74
C GLU A 97 4.31 -17.93 -11.90
N SER A 98 3.85 -18.84 -12.76
CA SER A 98 4.49 -19.28 -13.99
C SER A 98 3.45 -19.93 -14.90
N ASP A 99 3.83 -20.34 -16.12
CA ASP A 99 2.95 -21.09 -17.03
C ASP A 99 2.46 -22.42 -16.44
N TYR A 100 3.09 -22.90 -15.38
CA TYR A 100 2.81 -24.21 -14.76
C TYR A 100 2.33 -24.12 -13.32
N GLU A 101 2.34 -22.94 -12.74
CA GLU A 101 1.95 -22.73 -11.34
C GLU A 101 0.99 -21.55 -11.28
N ILE A 102 -0.28 -21.87 -11.02
CA ILE A 102 -1.39 -20.95 -11.06
C ILE A 102 -2.19 -21.13 -9.77
N TYR A 103 -2.55 -20.02 -9.13
CA TYR A 103 -3.35 -19.99 -7.93
C TYR A 103 -4.72 -19.39 -8.22
N ASP A 104 -5.77 -20.15 -7.95
CA ASP A 104 -7.15 -19.73 -8.13
C ASP A 104 -7.78 -19.37 -6.77
N TYR A 105 -8.34 -18.16 -6.68
CA TYR A 105 -9.10 -17.67 -5.54
C TYR A 105 -10.56 -17.53 -5.93
N ASP A 106 -11.40 -18.45 -5.45
CA ASP A 106 -12.82 -18.51 -5.79
C ASP A 106 -13.68 -17.86 -4.72
N TYR A 107 -14.52 -16.94 -5.16
CA TYR A 107 -15.48 -16.21 -4.32
C TYR A 107 -16.90 -16.46 -4.84
N PRO A 108 -17.76 -17.15 -4.08
CA PRO A 108 -19.17 -17.23 -4.42
C PRO A 108 -19.78 -15.84 -4.55
N LEU A 109 -20.59 -15.63 -5.59
CA LEU A 109 -21.18 -14.34 -5.91
C LEU A 109 -22.67 -14.49 -6.12
N THR A 110 -23.45 -13.66 -5.46
CA THR A 110 -24.88 -13.47 -5.70
C THR A 110 -25.13 -11.97 -5.85
N LEU A 111 -25.78 -11.58 -6.95
CA LEU A 111 -26.20 -10.21 -7.22
C LEU A 111 -27.70 -10.19 -7.44
N SER A 112 -28.42 -9.35 -6.73
CA SER A 112 -29.84 -9.11 -6.97
C SER A 112 -30.08 -8.49 -8.35
N ALA A 113 -31.32 -8.45 -8.81
CA ALA A 113 -31.68 -7.77 -10.05
C ALA A 113 -31.28 -6.28 -10.00
N GLY A 114 -30.51 -5.81 -10.97
CA GLY A 114 -30.04 -4.42 -11.06
C GLY A 114 -29.04 -3.99 -9.97
N GLU A 115 -28.48 -4.92 -9.20
CA GLU A 115 -27.52 -4.61 -8.13
C GLU A 115 -26.15 -4.20 -8.71
N ASN A 116 -25.56 -3.15 -8.09
CA ASN A 116 -24.16 -2.79 -8.25
C ASN A 116 -23.41 -3.18 -6.97
N LEU A 117 -22.30 -3.90 -7.13
CA LEU A 117 -21.44 -4.35 -6.04
C LEU A 117 -20.01 -3.88 -6.28
N GLU A 118 -19.45 -3.19 -5.30
CA GLU A 118 -18.01 -2.89 -5.23
C GLU A 118 -17.37 -3.86 -4.25
N LYS A 119 -16.22 -4.44 -4.63
CA LYS A 119 -15.49 -5.39 -3.80
C LYS A 119 -13.99 -5.20 -3.96
N THR A 120 -13.28 -5.10 -2.85
CA THR A 120 -11.82 -5.14 -2.82
C THR A 120 -11.35 -6.49 -2.28
N LEU A 121 -10.41 -7.12 -2.99
CA LEU A 121 -9.81 -8.40 -2.63
C LEU A 121 -8.30 -8.25 -2.63
N ASP A 122 -7.67 -8.57 -1.52
CA ASP A 122 -6.21 -8.53 -1.38
C ASP A 122 -5.62 -9.86 -1.85
N ILE A 123 -4.89 -9.81 -2.97
CA ILE A 123 -4.38 -11.00 -3.65
C ILE A 123 -2.86 -11.00 -3.60
N PRO A 124 -2.22 -12.08 -3.12
CA PRO A 124 -0.78 -12.18 -3.16
C PRO A 124 -0.28 -12.24 -4.60
N ALA A 125 0.51 -11.25 -5.00
CA ALA A 125 1.16 -11.19 -6.30
C ALA A 125 2.56 -11.76 -6.20
N GLY A 126 2.77 -12.90 -6.85
CA GLY A 126 4.08 -13.54 -6.99
C GLY A 126 4.91 -12.90 -8.10
N ARG A 127 5.77 -13.71 -8.73
CA ARG A 127 6.62 -13.28 -9.84
C ARG A 127 5.89 -13.15 -11.16
N GLY A 128 4.75 -13.81 -11.30
CA GLY A 128 3.90 -13.71 -12.48
C GLY A 128 3.24 -12.35 -12.54
N GLU A 129 3.52 -11.58 -13.57
CA GLU A 129 2.99 -10.21 -13.75
C GLU A 129 1.57 -10.20 -14.32
N ILE A 130 0.87 -11.33 -14.24
CA ILE A 130 -0.46 -11.47 -14.83
C ILE A 130 -1.42 -11.98 -13.77
N LEU A 131 -2.52 -11.24 -13.62
CA LEU A 131 -3.72 -11.70 -12.94
C LEU A 131 -4.85 -11.83 -13.97
N TYR A 132 -5.67 -12.86 -13.83
CA TYR A 132 -6.95 -12.92 -14.52
C TYR A 132 -8.06 -12.78 -13.49
N VAL A 133 -9.05 -11.95 -13.81
CA VAL A 133 -10.30 -11.88 -13.07
C VAL A 133 -11.38 -12.44 -13.97
N LYS A 134 -12.05 -13.50 -13.51
CA LYS A 134 -13.00 -14.28 -14.30
C LYS A 134 -14.33 -14.36 -13.58
N LEU A 135 -15.41 -14.24 -14.33
CA LEU A 135 -16.75 -14.45 -13.84
C LEU A 135 -17.36 -15.71 -14.48
N PHE A 136 -17.84 -16.59 -13.63
CA PHE A 136 -18.53 -17.83 -14.03
C PHE A 136 -19.98 -17.77 -13.61
N ASP A 137 -20.88 -18.37 -14.42
CA ASP A 137 -22.27 -18.61 -14.04
C ASP A 137 -22.41 -19.77 -13.04
N GLY A 138 -23.62 -20.02 -12.55
CA GLY A 138 -23.93 -21.12 -11.64
C GLY A 138 -23.68 -22.52 -12.20
N ASN A 139 -23.52 -22.65 -13.52
CA ASN A 139 -23.19 -23.91 -14.20
C ASN A 139 -21.68 -24.08 -14.43
N GLY A 140 -20.88 -23.08 -14.05
CA GLY A 140 -19.43 -23.09 -14.26
C GLY A 140 -18.99 -22.63 -15.66
N THR A 141 -19.88 -21.98 -16.43
CA THR A 141 -19.52 -21.39 -17.72
C THR A 141 -18.83 -20.05 -17.49
N GLU A 142 -17.67 -19.84 -18.09
CA GLU A 142 -16.96 -18.58 -18.03
C GLU A 142 -17.67 -17.54 -18.91
N LEU A 143 -18.10 -16.44 -18.30
CA LEU A 143 -18.85 -15.36 -18.96
C LEU A 143 -17.95 -14.18 -19.34
N VAL A 144 -17.08 -13.78 -18.41
CA VAL A 144 -16.18 -12.62 -18.56
C VAL A 144 -14.80 -12.98 -18.08
N ARG A 145 -13.78 -12.51 -18.80
CA ARG A 145 -12.38 -12.59 -18.40
C ARG A 145 -11.73 -11.24 -18.60
N LYS A 146 -11.11 -10.73 -17.54
CA LYS A 146 -10.18 -9.60 -17.61
C LYS A 146 -8.76 -10.06 -17.33
N ARG A 147 -7.82 -9.64 -18.16
CA ARG A 147 -6.39 -9.86 -17.99
C ARG A 147 -5.75 -8.58 -17.50
N LEU A 148 -5.18 -8.62 -16.33
CA LEU A 148 -4.44 -7.51 -15.73
C LEU A 148 -2.95 -7.81 -15.83
N ARG A 149 -2.20 -6.89 -16.40
CA ARG A 149 -0.75 -6.94 -16.33
C ARG A 149 -0.30 -6.08 -15.17
N ILE A 150 0.24 -6.71 -14.15
CA ILE A 150 0.76 -6.02 -12.97
C ILE A 150 2.02 -5.27 -13.35
N ASN A 151 1.98 -3.96 -13.17
CA ASN A 151 3.10 -3.10 -13.46
C ASN A 151 4.03 -3.02 -12.23
N VAL A 152 5.18 -3.68 -12.32
CA VAL A 152 6.21 -3.69 -11.29
C VAL A 152 7.42 -2.96 -11.83
N SER A 153 7.94 -1.97 -11.09
CA SER A 153 9.20 -1.32 -11.45
C SER A 153 10.35 -2.31 -11.39
N ARG A 154 11.18 -2.34 -12.44
CA ARG A 154 12.34 -3.22 -12.56
C ARG A 154 13.67 -2.47 -12.63
N GLU A 155 13.62 -1.17 -12.82
CA GLU A 155 14.81 -0.35 -13.04
C GLU A 155 15.28 0.34 -11.75
N VAL A 156 14.34 0.78 -10.94
CA VAL A 156 14.62 1.48 -9.69
C VAL A 156 13.73 0.92 -8.58
N ALA A 157 14.31 0.67 -7.43
CA ALA A 157 13.54 0.32 -6.24
C ALA A 157 12.63 1.50 -5.86
N GLU A 158 11.36 1.23 -5.62
CA GLU A 158 10.37 2.26 -5.29
C GLU A 158 9.96 2.16 -3.82
N LEU A 159 9.97 3.30 -3.14
CA LEU A 159 9.40 3.50 -1.81
C LEU A 159 7.95 4.00 -1.99
N TYR A 160 6.99 3.17 -1.66
CA TYR A 160 5.58 3.50 -1.79
C TYR A 160 5.09 4.28 -0.58
N VAL A 161 4.63 5.50 -0.83
CA VAL A 161 4.12 6.43 0.20
C VAL A 161 2.65 6.68 -0.05
N GLY A 162 1.79 6.14 0.79
CA GLY A 162 0.38 6.51 0.84
C GLY A 162 0.23 7.87 1.52
N ILE A 163 -0.54 8.77 0.94
CA ILE A 163 -0.77 10.12 1.46
C ILE A 163 -2.24 10.28 1.80
N LEU A 164 -2.52 10.54 3.06
CA LEU A 164 -3.85 10.92 3.55
C LEU A 164 -3.83 12.38 3.99
N SER A 165 -4.42 13.25 3.18
CA SER A 165 -4.43 14.70 3.37
C SER A 165 -5.67 15.32 2.75
N ASP A 166 -6.15 16.42 3.34
CA ASP A 166 -7.20 17.28 2.72
C ASP A 166 -6.60 18.14 1.58
N SER A 167 -5.26 18.25 1.48
CA SER A 167 -4.51 19.05 0.48
C SER A 167 -3.44 18.22 -0.26
N PRO A 168 -3.80 17.09 -0.90
CA PRO A 168 -2.81 16.16 -1.47
C PRO A 168 -1.95 16.77 -2.58
N ASP A 169 -2.47 17.73 -3.35
CA ASP A 169 -1.73 18.39 -4.44
C ASP A 169 -0.51 19.17 -3.94
N SER A 170 -0.59 19.74 -2.73
CA SER A 170 0.55 20.42 -2.10
C SER A 170 1.69 19.49 -1.71
N LEU A 171 1.49 18.17 -1.79
CA LEU A 171 2.45 17.13 -1.41
C LEU A 171 3.11 16.46 -2.62
N ASN A 172 2.87 16.97 -3.84
CA ASN A 172 3.47 16.43 -5.06
C ASN A 172 5.01 16.46 -5.06
N TYR A 173 5.63 17.34 -4.28
CA TYR A 173 7.08 17.40 -4.12
C TYR A 173 7.68 16.11 -3.54
N LEU A 174 6.87 15.29 -2.84
CA LEU A 174 7.27 13.99 -2.31
C LEU A 174 7.42 12.91 -3.38
N ASN A 175 6.84 13.09 -4.56
CA ASN A 175 6.85 12.07 -5.61
C ASN A 175 8.13 12.13 -6.46
N GLY A 176 8.70 10.97 -6.74
CA GLY A 176 9.86 10.83 -7.63
C GLY A 176 11.19 11.29 -7.02
N VAL A 177 11.28 11.47 -5.71
CA VAL A 177 12.50 11.87 -5.01
C VAL A 177 13.41 10.67 -4.83
N GLY A 178 14.72 10.84 -5.16
CA GLY A 178 15.73 9.85 -4.82
C GLY A 178 16.07 9.92 -3.34
N VAL A 179 16.00 8.77 -2.67
CA VAL A 179 16.27 8.61 -1.23
C VAL A 179 17.45 7.68 -1.03
N ASN A 180 18.23 7.90 0.02
CA ASN A 180 19.41 7.11 0.35
C ASN A 180 20.38 7.01 -0.85
N TYR A 181 21.00 8.13 -1.21
CA TYR A 181 21.88 8.26 -2.38
C TYR A 181 21.19 7.85 -3.70
N SER A 182 19.89 8.09 -3.81
CA SER A 182 19.06 7.70 -4.95
C SER A 182 19.00 6.19 -5.21
N SER A 183 19.30 5.36 -4.22
CA SER A 183 19.16 3.91 -4.31
C SER A 183 17.70 3.46 -4.36
N VAL A 184 16.80 4.29 -3.85
CA VAL A 184 15.35 4.11 -3.84
C VAL A 184 14.70 5.40 -4.32
N ARG A 185 13.56 5.30 -5.01
CA ARG A 185 12.77 6.46 -5.45
C ARG A 185 11.38 6.43 -4.84
N THR A 186 10.93 7.55 -4.31
CA THR A 186 9.57 7.66 -3.78
C THR A 186 8.53 7.58 -4.90
N LYS A 187 7.42 6.93 -4.60
CA LYS A 187 6.20 6.93 -5.41
C LYS A 187 5.02 7.14 -4.48
N THR A 188 4.27 8.21 -4.72
CA THR A 188 3.16 8.63 -3.85
C THR A 188 1.82 8.21 -4.40
N PHE A 189 0.88 7.93 -3.49
CA PHE A 189 -0.50 7.57 -3.80
C PHE A 189 -1.44 8.33 -2.89
N ASN A 190 -2.38 9.06 -3.47
CA ASN A 190 -3.36 9.81 -2.70
C ASN A 190 -4.46 8.87 -2.19
N LEU A 191 -4.66 8.89 -0.88
CA LEU A 191 -5.70 8.14 -0.19
C LEU A 191 -6.78 9.09 0.32
N THR A 192 -7.98 8.58 0.43
CA THR A 192 -9.14 9.25 1.05
C THR A 192 -9.72 8.34 2.14
N ALA A 193 -10.66 8.84 2.95
CA ALA A 193 -11.36 7.97 3.89
C ALA A 193 -12.03 6.76 3.20
N ASP A 194 -12.56 6.95 1.98
CA ASP A 194 -13.26 5.89 1.24
C ASP A 194 -12.29 4.85 0.65
N THR A 195 -11.05 5.26 0.31
CA THR A 195 -10.04 4.37 -0.29
C THR A 195 -9.04 3.82 0.72
N MET A 196 -9.05 4.34 1.95
CA MET A 196 -8.20 3.87 3.02
C MET A 196 -8.59 2.43 3.42
N PRO A 197 -7.66 1.46 3.40
CA PRO A 197 -7.97 0.07 3.74
C PRO A 197 -8.49 -0.08 5.18
N ASP A 198 -9.45 -0.98 5.36
CA ASP A 198 -10.00 -1.39 6.64
C ASP A 198 -9.32 -2.65 7.23
N LYS A 199 -8.28 -3.14 6.53
CA LYS A 199 -7.45 -4.28 6.93
C LYS A 199 -5.98 -3.98 6.66
N ALA A 200 -5.12 -4.45 7.54
CA ALA A 200 -3.66 -4.27 7.43
C ALA A 200 -3.09 -4.81 6.10
N VAL A 201 -3.63 -5.94 5.63
CA VAL A 201 -3.20 -6.57 4.38
C VAL A 201 -3.42 -5.66 3.16
N GLY A 202 -4.47 -4.83 3.16
CA GLY A 202 -4.71 -3.86 2.08
C GLY A 202 -3.63 -2.77 1.98
N MET A 203 -2.88 -2.55 3.07
CA MET A 203 -1.74 -1.62 3.11
C MET A 203 -0.38 -2.28 2.85
N ASP A 204 -0.33 -3.58 2.55
CA ASP A 204 0.93 -4.32 2.40
C ASP A 204 1.85 -3.77 1.30
N LEU A 205 1.28 -3.11 0.28
CA LEU A 205 2.06 -2.44 -0.77
C LEU A 205 2.79 -1.17 -0.27
N LEU A 206 2.30 -0.53 0.79
CA LEU A 206 2.86 0.72 1.29
C LEU A 206 4.08 0.44 2.18
N ASP A 207 5.09 1.29 2.06
CA ASP A 207 6.25 1.30 2.96
C ASP A 207 6.08 2.40 4.02
N VAL A 208 5.43 3.51 3.63
CA VAL A 208 5.12 4.65 4.49
C VAL A 208 3.67 5.07 4.27
N LEU A 209 2.96 5.36 5.35
CA LEU A 209 1.69 6.08 5.33
C LEU A 209 1.94 7.46 5.94
N LEU A 210 1.82 8.50 5.13
CA LEU A 210 1.88 9.90 5.56
C LEU A 210 0.46 10.42 5.81
N ILE A 211 0.23 10.90 7.02
CA ILE A 211 -1.01 11.60 7.41
C ILE A 211 -0.64 13.03 7.79
N THR A 212 -1.16 14.02 7.08
CA THR A 212 -0.87 15.44 7.29
C THR A 212 -2.03 16.28 6.78
N ASP A 213 -2.28 17.42 7.37
CA ASP A 213 -3.44 18.28 7.04
C ASP A 213 -4.76 17.49 6.96
N TYR A 214 -5.00 16.61 7.94
CA TYR A 214 -6.16 15.72 7.91
C TYR A 214 -6.77 15.50 9.30
N ASP A 215 -8.10 15.51 9.38
CA ASP A 215 -8.80 15.14 10.60
C ASP A 215 -8.99 13.63 10.68
N THR A 216 -8.16 12.96 11.48
CA THR A 216 -8.16 11.49 11.59
C THR A 216 -9.40 10.92 12.27
N ARG A 217 -10.27 11.73 12.88
CA ARG A 217 -11.60 11.31 13.36
C ARG A 217 -12.54 10.90 12.23
N LYS A 218 -12.20 11.24 10.97
CA LYS A 218 -12.93 10.78 9.77
C LYS A 218 -12.68 9.30 9.46
N LEU A 219 -11.61 8.72 10.01
CA LEU A 219 -11.33 7.29 9.85
C LEU A 219 -12.29 6.46 10.72
N SER A 220 -12.72 5.32 10.20
CA SER A 220 -13.45 4.34 10.99
C SER A 220 -12.53 3.63 12.00
N ASP A 221 -13.13 3.00 13.01
CA ASP A 221 -12.37 2.19 13.97
C ASP A 221 -11.59 1.08 13.26
N SER A 222 -12.21 0.41 12.25
CA SER A 222 -11.55 -0.64 11.48
C SER A 222 -10.36 -0.13 10.68
N GLN A 223 -10.43 1.07 10.11
CA GLN A 223 -9.31 1.69 9.41
C GLN A 223 -8.17 2.05 10.38
N THR A 224 -8.51 2.59 11.54
CA THR A 224 -7.52 2.91 12.57
C THR A 224 -6.84 1.65 13.10
N ASP A 225 -7.60 0.59 13.35
CA ASP A 225 -7.07 -0.71 13.77
C ASP A 225 -6.18 -1.32 12.69
N ALA A 226 -6.57 -1.21 11.41
CA ALA A 226 -5.77 -1.66 10.28
C ALA A 226 -4.42 -0.94 10.19
N VAL A 227 -4.40 0.39 10.40
CA VAL A 227 -3.13 1.15 10.48
C VAL A 227 -2.25 0.63 11.60
N TRP A 228 -2.81 0.40 12.79
CA TRP A 228 -2.04 -0.10 13.92
C TRP A 228 -1.50 -1.51 13.70
N GLU A 229 -2.31 -2.40 13.13
CA GLU A 229 -1.87 -3.76 12.80
C GLU A 229 -0.75 -3.73 11.76
N TRP A 230 -0.89 -2.92 10.71
CA TRP A 230 0.12 -2.75 9.67
C TRP A 230 1.42 -2.16 10.23
N VAL A 231 1.35 -1.13 11.08
CA VAL A 231 2.54 -0.58 11.75
C VAL A 231 3.22 -1.64 12.61
N ARG A 232 2.47 -2.38 13.45
CA ARG A 232 3.03 -3.45 14.28
C ARG A 232 3.67 -4.57 13.44
N GLY A 233 3.19 -4.77 12.22
CA GLY A 233 3.74 -5.70 11.22
C GLY A 233 5.05 -5.25 10.56
N GLY A 234 5.40 -3.95 10.62
CA GLY A 234 6.65 -3.39 10.04
C GLY A 234 6.45 -2.15 9.18
N GLY A 235 5.20 -1.68 9.01
CA GLY A 235 4.89 -0.43 8.31
C GLY A 235 5.43 0.80 9.03
N THR A 236 5.53 1.92 8.34
CA THR A 236 5.95 3.20 8.90
C THR A 236 4.84 4.23 8.76
N LEU A 237 4.29 4.67 9.89
CA LEU A 237 3.35 5.78 9.95
C LEU A 237 4.13 7.08 10.17
N LEU A 238 3.95 8.06 9.30
CA LEU A 238 4.51 9.40 9.43
C LEU A 238 3.36 10.40 9.57
N ILE A 239 3.37 11.20 10.63
CA ILE A 239 2.32 12.17 10.93
C ILE A 239 2.91 13.56 10.90
N GLY A 240 2.34 14.45 10.06
CA GLY A 240 2.59 15.88 10.10
C GLY A 240 1.61 16.56 11.03
N THR A 241 2.07 17.52 11.85
CA THR A 241 1.24 18.12 12.89
C THR A 241 1.01 19.61 12.71
N GLY A 242 1.92 20.46 13.16
CA GLY A 242 1.76 21.90 13.04
C GLY A 242 0.47 22.44 13.68
N GLY A 243 -0.17 23.37 12.99
CA GLY A 243 -1.39 24.01 13.47
C GLY A 243 -2.58 23.07 13.66
N ARG A 244 -2.61 21.95 12.95
CA ARG A 244 -3.68 20.93 13.02
C ARG A 244 -3.35 19.70 13.88
N ALA A 245 -2.33 19.79 14.75
CA ALA A 245 -1.85 18.66 15.58
C ALA A 245 -2.98 17.90 16.31
N ASN A 246 -3.98 18.61 16.86
CA ASN A 246 -5.09 17.97 17.56
C ASN A 246 -6.01 17.16 16.64
N ASP A 247 -6.18 17.56 15.39
CA ASP A 247 -7.01 16.86 14.40
C ASP A 247 -6.24 15.68 13.81
N THR A 248 -5.01 15.94 13.40
CA THR A 248 -4.17 14.92 12.73
C THR A 248 -3.79 13.77 13.66
N LEU A 249 -3.60 14.04 14.95
CA LEU A 249 -3.29 13.02 15.96
C LEU A 249 -4.53 12.36 16.57
N ALA A 250 -5.73 12.84 16.33
CA ALA A 250 -6.91 12.49 17.11
C ALA A 250 -7.10 10.96 17.28
N ALA A 251 -7.06 10.18 16.19
CA ALA A 251 -7.24 8.73 16.23
C ALA A 251 -6.04 7.97 16.82
N PHE A 252 -4.85 8.57 16.85
CA PHE A 252 -3.60 7.90 17.24
C PHE A 252 -3.05 8.39 18.58
N ARG A 253 -3.59 9.48 19.10
CA ARG A 253 -3.07 10.21 20.26
C ARG A 253 -2.89 9.36 21.50
N GLU A 254 -3.89 8.54 21.82
CA GLU A 254 -3.86 7.70 23.03
C GLU A 254 -2.69 6.73 23.03
N GLU A 255 -2.33 6.19 21.89
CA GLU A 255 -1.27 5.20 21.75
C GLU A 255 0.14 5.81 21.74
N ILE A 256 0.32 7.05 21.23
CA ILE A 256 1.66 7.59 20.97
C ILE A 256 2.01 8.83 21.77
N VAL A 257 1.06 9.67 22.16
CA VAL A 257 1.36 10.92 22.87
C VAL A 257 1.50 10.67 24.36
N GLU A 258 2.60 11.12 24.97
CA GLU A 258 2.90 10.89 26.38
C GLU A 258 2.10 11.82 27.29
N THR A 259 2.08 13.11 26.95
CA THR A 259 1.42 14.15 27.74
C THR A 259 0.65 15.12 26.86
N ALA A 260 -0.23 15.91 27.47
CA ALA A 260 -0.84 17.03 26.74
C ALA A 260 0.25 18.02 26.29
N PHE A 261 0.19 18.43 25.03
CA PHE A 261 1.12 19.39 24.45
C PHE A 261 0.51 20.80 24.42
N PRO A 262 1.34 21.86 24.42
CA PRO A 262 0.88 23.25 24.36
C PRO A 262 0.25 23.56 22.99
N ALA A 263 -0.39 24.71 22.87
CA ALA A 263 -0.85 25.21 21.58
C ALA A 263 0.36 25.39 20.65
N PRO A 264 0.22 24.99 19.34
CA PRO A 264 1.27 25.21 18.36
C PRO A 264 1.66 26.68 18.25
N ASP A 265 2.95 26.95 18.05
CA ASP A 265 3.50 28.30 17.89
C ASP A 265 4.39 28.38 16.63
N VAL A 266 4.63 29.62 16.17
CA VAL A 266 5.50 29.84 15.00
C VAL A 266 6.95 29.83 15.42
N ARG A 267 7.75 28.98 14.79
CA ARG A 267 9.18 28.83 15.02
C ARG A 267 9.97 28.98 13.74
N SER A 268 11.17 29.53 13.84
CA SER A 268 12.17 29.51 12.76
C SER A 268 12.89 28.17 12.81
N VAL A 269 12.68 27.34 11.80
CA VAL A 269 13.22 25.99 11.74
C VAL A 269 14.32 25.93 10.70
N ASP A 270 15.52 25.50 11.10
CA ASP A 270 16.58 25.13 10.17
C ASP A 270 16.30 23.75 9.58
N MET A 271 15.99 23.70 8.29
CA MET A 271 15.76 22.45 7.58
C MET A 271 17.06 21.68 7.32
N GLY A 272 18.22 22.31 7.60
CA GLY A 272 19.55 21.67 7.55
C GLY A 272 19.89 21.09 6.17
N VAL A 273 19.65 21.86 5.12
CA VAL A 273 20.00 21.48 3.75
C VAL A 273 21.41 21.98 3.46
N GLU A 274 22.38 21.08 3.35
CA GLU A 274 23.81 21.39 3.24
C GLU A 274 24.20 22.04 1.91
N TYR A 275 23.36 21.99 0.89
CA TYR A 275 23.64 22.46 -0.47
C TYR A 275 22.63 23.49 -0.96
N ALA A 276 22.21 24.43 -0.09
CA ALA A 276 21.48 25.59 -0.56
C ALA A 276 22.41 26.38 -1.53
N THR A 277 22.06 26.40 -2.80
CA THR A 277 22.88 27.02 -3.86
C THR A 277 22.97 28.56 -3.74
N ASP A 278 22.14 29.17 -2.88
CA ASP A 278 21.93 30.61 -2.84
C ASP A 278 22.40 31.30 -1.54
N GLY A 279 23.02 30.60 -0.60
CA GLY A 279 23.68 31.22 0.57
C GLY A 279 23.28 30.64 1.94
N PRO A 280 24.02 30.98 3.00
CA PRO A 280 23.85 30.43 4.35
C PRO A 280 22.63 31.03 5.11
N GLY A 281 21.48 31.11 4.53
CA GLY A 281 20.26 31.63 5.14
C GLY A 281 19.00 30.95 4.60
N ASP A 282 19.14 30.20 3.52
CA ASP A 282 17.98 29.67 2.78
C ASP A 282 17.45 28.33 3.33
N SER A 283 18.10 27.78 4.38
CA SER A 283 17.61 26.59 5.08
C SER A 283 16.60 26.89 6.20
N PHE A 284 16.46 28.15 6.59
CA PHE A 284 15.53 28.55 7.66
C PHE A 284 14.15 28.93 7.12
N ILE A 285 13.13 28.30 7.63
CA ILE A 285 11.73 28.66 7.33
C ILE A 285 10.92 28.83 8.61
N ASN A 286 9.94 29.73 8.56
CA ASN A 286 9.01 29.92 9.67
C ASN A 286 7.84 28.96 9.54
N LEU A 287 7.71 28.03 10.48
CA LEU A 287 6.66 27.02 10.51
C LEU A 287 5.85 27.11 11.79
N THR A 288 4.55 26.83 11.69
CA THR A 288 3.75 26.53 12.87
C THR A 288 4.12 25.13 13.37
N CYS A 289 4.66 25.05 14.59
CA CYS A 289 5.17 23.81 15.15
C CYS A 289 4.38 23.41 16.41
N ALA A 290 4.12 22.11 16.55
CA ALA A 290 3.58 21.50 17.75
C ALA A 290 4.69 20.79 18.52
N ASP A 291 4.81 21.07 19.81
CA ASP A 291 5.80 20.46 20.71
C ASP A 291 5.18 19.21 21.35
N ILE A 292 5.48 18.05 20.78
CA ILE A 292 4.81 16.79 21.12
C ILE A 292 5.82 15.77 21.65
N SER A 293 5.61 15.35 22.91
CA SER A 293 6.35 14.25 23.51
C SER A 293 5.70 12.92 23.20
N LEU A 294 6.45 11.99 22.61
CA LEU A 294 5.97 10.65 22.29
C LEU A 294 6.32 9.66 23.38
N LYS A 295 5.44 8.71 23.67
CA LYS A 295 5.68 7.56 24.56
C LYS A 295 6.84 6.72 24.04
N GLY A 296 7.97 6.71 24.75
CA GLY A 296 9.19 6.04 24.32
C GLY A 296 9.80 6.65 23.06
N GLY A 297 9.55 7.93 22.85
CA GLY A 297 10.02 8.66 21.68
C GLY A 297 11.53 8.88 21.67
N THR A 298 12.08 8.90 20.46
CA THR A 298 13.46 9.23 20.17
C THR A 298 13.47 10.35 19.14
N GLU A 299 14.32 11.33 19.36
CA GLU A 299 14.57 12.40 18.41
C GLU A 299 15.28 11.85 17.18
N VAL A 300 14.76 12.16 15.99
CA VAL A 300 15.29 11.72 14.70
C VAL A 300 15.99 12.88 13.99
N LEU A 301 15.32 14.03 13.96
CA LEU A 301 15.85 15.27 13.44
C LEU A 301 15.58 16.38 14.47
N ALA A 302 16.60 17.14 14.79
CA ALA A 302 16.50 18.30 15.67
C ALA A 302 17.05 19.55 15.01
N ASN A 303 16.48 20.65 15.41
CA ASN A 303 17.09 21.97 15.40
C ASN A 303 17.69 22.21 16.80
N ASP A 304 18.68 23.07 16.95
CA ASP A 304 19.45 23.30 18.19
C ASP A 304 18.63 23.36 19.50
N GLU A 305 17.36 23.75 19.43
CA GLU A 305 16.49 23.93 20.59
C GLU A 305 15.20 23.08 20.58
N PHE A 306 14.95 22.27 19.49
CA PHE A 306 13.62 21.73 19.30
C PHE A 306 13.62 20.51 18.37
N PRO A 307 12.99 19.38 18.77
CA PRO A 307 12.86 18.21 17.91
C PRO A 307 11.91 18.48 16.74
N VAL A 308 12.43 18.42 15.53
CA VAL A 308 11.68 18.63 14.28
C VAL A 308 10.94 17.36 13.85
N LEU A 309 11.56 16.21 14.09
CA LEU A 309 11.01 14.89 13.85
C LEU A 309 11.37 13.98 15.01
N THR A 310 10.36 13.40 15.63
CA THR A 310 10.51 12.36 16.65
C THR A 310 9.93 11.05 16.17
N SER A 311 10.42 9.93 16.67
CA SER A 311 9.86 8.62 16.36
C SER A 311 9.70 7.74 17.58
N THR A 312 8.76 6.81 17.51
CA THR A 312 8.56 5.76 18.51
C THR A 312 8.33 4.41 17.84
N PRO A 313 9.02 3.34 18.26
CA PRO A 313 8.80 2.01 17.71
C PRO A 313 7.44 1.46 18.17
N LYS A 314 6.76 0.75 17.29
CA LYS A 314 5.50 0.04 17.55
C LYS A 314 5.53 -1.35 16.90
N GLY A 315 5.78 -2.37 17.71
CA GLY A 315 5.98 -3.72 17.18
C GLY A 315 7.26 -3.82 16.33
N LYS A 316 7.12 -4.22 15.07
CA LYS A 316 8.21 -4.26 14.09
C LYS A 316 8.34 -2.95 13.29
N GLY A 317 7.36 -2.06 13.39
CA GLY A 317 7.31 -0.81 12.63
C GLY A 317 7.59 0.42 13.47
N LEU A 318 7.32 1.56 12.88
CA LEU A 318 7.72 2.85 13.40
C LEU A 318 6.60 3.88 13.21
N VAL A 319 6.43 4.75 14.21
CA VAL A 319 5.63 5.97 14.06
C VAL A 319 6.57 7.16 14.17
N GLY A 320 6.62 7.98 13.11
CA GLY A 320 7.29 9.27 13.09
C GLY A 320 6.27 10.40 13.23
N VAL A 321 6.60 11.41 14.00
CA VAL A 321 5.78 12.63 14.15
C VAL A 321 6.65 13.84 13.88
N ALA A 322 6.32 14.57 12.81
CA ALA A 322 6.92 15.86 12.50
C ALA A 322 6.21 16.97 13.27
N ALA A 323 6.97 17.92 13.79
CA ALA A 323 6.44 19.04 14.55
C ALA A 323 5.59 20.01 13.72
N TYR A 324 5.73 19.96 12.40
CA TYR A 324 5.06 20.83 11.42
C TYR A 324 4.15 20.02 10.49
N ASP A 325 3.31 20.74 9.75
CA ASP A 325 2.51 20.16 8.67
C ASP A 325 3.33 20.08 7.37
N PHE A 326 3.26 18.94 6.67
CA PHE A 326 3.99 18.74 5.41
C PHE A 326 3.50 19.64 4.28
N VAL A 327 2.26 20.13 4.36
CA VAL A 327 1.74 21.13 3.42
C VAL A 327 2.47 22.47 3.56
N ASP A 328 2.86 22.85 4.77
CA ASP A 328 3.52 24.13 5.06
C ASP A 328 4.96 24.22 4.50
N ILE A 329 5.56 23.09 4.14
CA ILE A 329 6.92 23.02 3.57
C ILE A 329 6.94 22.82 2.06
N SER A 330 5.80 22.85 1.38
CA SER A 330 5.71 22.53 -0.05
C SER A 330 6.58 23.46 -0.91
N ASP A 331 6.45 24.77 -0.74
CA ASP A 331 7.21 25.77 -1.50
C ASP A 331 8.73 25.61 -1.30
N PHE A 332 9.14 25.30 -0.07
CA PHE A 332 10.54 25.02 0.24
C PHE A 332 11.02 23.75 -0.46
N CYS A 333 10.26 22.65 -0.39
CA CYS A 333 10.64 21.37 -0.95
C CYS A 333 10.55 21.32 -2.48
N GLU A 334 9.82 22.20 -3.15
CA GLU A 334 9.85 22.32 -4.61
C GLU A 334 11.27 22.65 -5.12
N THR A 335 12.01 23.48 -4.39
CA THR A 335 13.40 23.86 -4.70
C THR A 335 14.44 23.00 -3.97
N GLN A 336 14.12 22.51 -2.77
CA GLN A 336 15.03 21.80 -1.87
C GLN A 336 14.59 20.34 -1.61
N ARG A 337 14.45 19.54 -2.68
CA ARG A 337 14.03 18.12 -2.60
C ARG A 337 14.97 17.23 -1.78
N SER A 338 16.22 17.66 -1.57
CA SER A 338 17.18 16.98 -0.69
C SER A 338 16.70 16.89 0.76
N TYR A 339 15.81 17.77 1.19
CA TYR A 339 15.17 17.66 2.50
C TYR A 339 14.32 16.41 2.65
N VAL A 340 13.59 16.03 1.60
CA VAL A 340 12.77 14.80 1.59
C VAL A 340 13.68 13.56 1.74
N ASP A 341 14.83 13.53 1.04
CA ASP A 341 15.82 12.47 1.19
C ASP A 341 16.34 12.40 2.63
N LYS A 342 16.78 13.53 3.17
CA LYS A 342 17.26 13.64 4.56
C LYS A 342 16.21 13.11 5.56
N LEU A 343 14.97 13.56 5.44
CA LEU A 343 13.88 13.20 6.35
C LEU A 343 13.56 11.70 6.29
N LEU A 344 13.36 11.16 5.09
CA LEU A 344 13.00 9.76 4.91
C LEU A 344 14.18 8.84 5.25
N THR A 345 15.42 9.22 4.92
CA THR A 345 16.60 8.44 5.29
C THR A 345 16.79 8.42 6.81
N ALA A 346 16.63 9.55 7.48
CA ALA A 346 16.72 9.62 8.93
C ALA A 346 15.59 8.81 9.63
N LEU A 347 14.36 8.87 9.12
CA LEU A 347 13.22 8.17 9.69
C LEU A 347 13.30 6.65 9.50
N LEU A 348 13.58 6.20 8.26
CA LEU A 348 13.54 4.79 7.90
C LEU A 348 14.84 4.04 8.24
N GLY A 349 15.95 4.75 8.24
CA GLY A 349 17.29 4.21 8.39
C GLY A 349 17.83 3.58 7.10
N GLU A 350 19.15 3.65 6.93
CA GLU A 350 19.84 3.14 5.74
C GLU A 350 19.61 1.64 5.53
N ASP A 351 19.57 0.84 6.59
CA ASP A 351 19.38 -0.62 6.49
C ASP A 351 18.04 -0.99 5.84
N LYS A 352 16.93 -0.32 6.21
CA LYS A 352 15.62 -0.57 5.62
C LYS A 352 15.60 -0.16 4.15
N LEU A 353 16.19 0.99 3.81
CA LEU A 353 16.28 1.49 2.44
C LEU A 353 17.20 0.62 1.57
N ASN A 354 18.34 0.18 2.11
CA ASN A 354 19.24 -0.75 1.42
C ASN A 354 18.58 -2.11 1.18
N ASN A 355 17.76 -2.59 2.11
CA ASN A 355 16.97 -3.81 1.92
C ASN A 355 15.98 -3.64 0.77
N LEU A 356 15.23 -2.53 0.70
CA LEU A 356 14.33 -2.25 -0.42
C LEU A 356 15.08 -2.23 -1.77
N SER A 357 16.24 -1.59 -1.82
CA SER A 357 17.10 -1.55 -3.00
C SER A 357 17.59 -2.94 -3.38
N SER A 358 18.02 -3.74 -2.40
CA SER A 358 18.51 -5.11 -2.61
C SER A 358 17.45 -6.03 -3.20
N TYR A 359 16.19 -5.85 -2.84
CA TYR A 359 15.09 -6.63 -3.40
C TYR A 359 14.99 -6.50 -4.92
N LEU A 360 15.27 -5.34 -5.48
CA LEU A 360 15.25 -5.14 -6.92
C LEU A 360 16.33 -5.97 -7.63
N TYR A 361 17.54 -6.05 -7.06
CA TYR A 361 18.67 -6.72 -7.69
C TYR A 361 18.69 -8.23 -7.46
N TYR A 362 18.26 -8.68 -6.30
CA TYR A 362 18.36 -10.11 -5.91
C TYR A 362 17.03 -10.85 -5.97
N GLY A 363 15.90 -10.14 -5.93
CA GLY A 363 14.57 -10.73 -5.90
C GLY A 363 14.20 -11.53 -7.14
N ASN A 364 14.72 -11.16 -8.31
CA ASN A 364 14.46 -11.90 -9.56
C ASN A 364 15.03 -13.33 -9.58
N SER A 365 15.95 -13.66 -8.67
CA SER A 365 16.57 -14.98 -8.56
C SER A 365 16.15 -15.77 -7.32
N SER A 366 15.41 -15.16 -6.39
CA SER A 366 15.14 -15.77 -5.09
C SER A 366 13.76 -16.44 -5.00
N LYS A 367 13.69 -17.49 -4.20
CA LYS A 367 12.47 -18.23 -3.86
C LYS A 367 11.46 -17.43 -3.02
N TYR A 368 11.83 -16.21 -2.59
CA TYR A 368 11.11 -15.46 -1.57
C TYR A 368 9.87 -14.70 -2.07
N TRP A 369 9.61 -14.71 -3.38
CA TRP A 369 8.53 -13.94 -3.98
C TRP A 369 7.48 -14.78 -4.70
N SER A 370 7.45 -16.07 -4.38
CA SER A 370 6.37 -16.91 -4.88
C SER A 370 5.08 -16.63 -4.10
N VAL A 371 3.94 -16.82 -4.75
CA VAL A 371 2.63 -16.74 -4.10
C VAL A 371 2.61 -17.62 -2.85
N GLN A 372 3.22 -18.80 -2.90
CA GLN A 372 3.30 -19.71 -1.75
C GLN A 372 4.12 -19.13 -0.59
N SER A 373 5.21 -18.39 -0.86
CA SER A 373 5.99 -17.77 0.22
C SER A 373 5.20 -16.65 0.89
N ILE A 374 4.43 -15.88 0.12
CA ILE A 374 3.57 -14.82 0.65
C ILE A 374 2.46 -15.40 1.54
N LEU A 375 1.84 -16.51 1.11
CA LEU A 375 0.79 -17.18 1.88
C LEU A 375 1.30 -17.82 3.18
N ASN A 376 2.61 -18.04 3.32
CA ASN A 376 3.22 -18.67 4.48
C ASN A 376 3.82 -17.65 5.48
N THR A 377 3.78 -16.35 5.18
CA THR A 377 4.19 -15.27 6.09
C THR A 377 3.02 -14.75 6.89
#